data_c8d61f2bcf761f0a4bade99798fe83cd
#
_entry.id   c8d61f2bcf761f0a4bade99798fe83cd
#
_cell.length_a   1.000
_cell.length_b   1.000
_cell.length_c   1.000
_cell.angle_alpha   90.00
_cell.angle_beta   90.00
_cell.angle_gamma   90.00
#
_symmetry.space_group_name_H-M   'P 1'
#
loop_
_entity.id
_entity.type
_entity.pdbx_description
1 polymer ?
#
loop_
_entity_poly.entity_id
_entity_poly.type
_entity_poly.pdbx_seq_one_letter_code
_entity_poly.pdbx_strand_id
1 'polypeptide(L)'
;MITIENWGLISYSEAWERQTALFDELIDAKLNGKPYTNRIIFCQHPHVYTLGKHGKAANMLLNPKQLQAIHAELFQVDRGGDITYHGPGQWVCYPILNLEDFHLGLKEYLHLLEEAVIRVCQTYGIEADRVHGATGVWLATGTPGERKICAMGVRSSHFVTMHGLALNVNTDLRYFSYIHPCGFIDKGVTSLQAELRQEVPMDEVRDRLEQLILELLKETA
;
A
#
# COMPACT_ATOMS: atom_id res chain seq x y z
N MET A 1 -0.87 20.94 -8.12
CA MET A 1 -1.61 20.95 -6.81
C MET A 1 -1.89 19.51 -6.43
N ILE A 2 -1.78 19.16 -5.15
CA ILE A 2 -2.14 17.82 -4.64
C ILE A 2 -3.35 17.96 -3.73
N THR A 3 -4.36 17.12 -3.93
CA THR A 3 -5.54 17.01 -3.05
C THR A 3 -5.41 15.74 -2.20
N ILE A 4 -5.71 15.86 -0.91
CA ILE A 4 -5.76 14.73 0.03
C ILE A 4 -7.21 14.34 0.25
N GLU A 5 -7.50 13.05 0.18
CA GLU A 5 -8.82 12.49 0.40
C GLU A 5 -8.76 11.36 1.43
N ASN A 6 -9.78 11.25 2.26
CA ASN A 6 -9.98 10.09 3.13
C ASN A 6 -11.32 9.45 2.81
N TRP A 7 -11.28 8.23 2.27
CA TRP A 7 -12.50 7.49 1.89
C TRP A 7 -13.05 6.63 3.02
N GLY A 8 -12.41 6.65 4.21
CA GLY A 8 -12.83 5.87 5.37
C GLY A 8 -12.75 4.36 5.13
N LEU A 9 -13.69 3.61 5.72
CA LEU A 9 -13.85 2.18 5.45
C LEU A 9 -14.71 2.00 4.20
N ILE A 10 -14.09 1.52 3.13
CA ILE A 10 -14.72 1.40 1.80
C ILE A 10 -14.48 -0.01 1.24
N SER A 11 -15.45 -0.58 0.51
CA SER A 11 -15.24 -1.85 -0.19
C SER A 11 -14.11 -1.74 -1.22
N TYR A 12 -13.38 -2.85 -1.42
CA TYR A 12 -12.27 -2.83 -2.37
C TYR A 12 -12.75 -2.58 -3.81
N SER A 13 -13.88 -3.17 -4.20
CA SER A 13 -14.48 -2.95 -5.52
C SER A 13 -14.78 -1.49 -5.79
N GLU A 14 -15.44 -0.82 -4.87
CA GLU A 14 -15.78 0.60 -5.00
C GLU A 14 -14.51 1.48 -5.04
N ALA A 15 -13.54 1.20 -4.17
CA ALA A 15 -12.27 1.93 -4.16
C ALA A 15 -11.49 1.73 -5.48
N TRP A 16 -11.51 0.52 -6.03
CA TRP A 16 -10.85 0.23 -7.30
C TRP A 16 -11.52 0.91 -8.49
N GLU A 17 -12.85 0.93 -8.54
CA GLU A 17 -13.61 1.71 -9.54
C GLU A 17 -13.26 3.20 -9.47
N ARG A 18 -13.30 3.79 -8.26
CA ARG A 18 -12.95 5.21 -8.07
C ARG A 18 -11.52 5.51 -8.49
N GLN A 19 -10.56 4.66 -8.09
CA GLN A 19 -9.15 4.82 -8.50
C GLN A 19 -9.01 4.76 -10.01
N THR A 20 -9.66 3.80 -10.68
CA THR A 20 -9.59 3.64 -12.13
C THR A 20 -10.13 4.89 -12.85
N ALA A 21 -11.27 5.41 -12.41
CA ALA A 21 -11.85 6.63 -12.97
C ALA A 21 -10.91 7.84 -12.83
N LEU A 22 -10.32 8.05 -11.65
CA LEU A 22 -9.38 9.14 -11.38
C LEU A 22 -8.06 8.98 -12.16
N PHE A 23 -7.58 7.75 -12.28
CA PHE A 23 -6.38 7.43 -13.04
C PHE A 23 -6.56 7.72 -14.54
N ASP A 24 -7.68 7.28 -15.12
CA ASP A 24 -8.00 7.50 -16.53
C ASP A 24 -8.28 8.97 -16.82
N GLU A 25 -9.01 9.67 -15.92
CA GLU A 25 -9.24 11.13 -15.99
C GLU A 25 -7.93 11.91 -16.03
N LEU A 26 -6.98 11.57 -15.15
CA LEU A 26 -5.70 12.26 -15.08
C LEU A 26 -4.87 12.02 -16.35
N ILE A 27 -4.84 10.77 -16.85
CA ILE A 27 -4.17 10.44 -18.12
C ILE A 27 -4.78 11.21 -19.29
N ASP A 28 -6.13 11.22 -19.43
CA ASP A 28 -6.82 11.93 -20.50
C ASP A 28 -6.51 13.43 -20.44
N ALA A 29 -6.62 14.04 -19.27
CA ALA A 29 -6.34 15.44 -19.08
C ALA A 29 -4.89 15.78 -19.45
N LYS A 30 -3.92 14.98 -18.98
CA LYS A 30 -2.51 15.14 -19.31
C LYS A 30 -2.24 15.07 -20.81
N LEU A 31 -2.75 14.03 -21.48
CA LEU A 31 -2.52 13.83 -22.92
C LEU A 31 -3.16 14.90 -23.78
N ASN A 32 -4.26 15.51 -23.33
CA ASN A 32 -4.96 16.58 -24.02
C ASN A 32 -4.57 17.99 -23.59
N GLY A 33 -3.54 18.12 -22.73
CA GLY A 33 -3.09 19.43 -22.23
C GLY A 33 -4.12 20.18 -21.38
N LYS A 34 -5.06 19.44 -20.76
CA LYS A 34 -6.08 20.00 -19.87
C LYS A 34 -5.54 20.08 -18.43
N PRO A 35 -6.07 21.00 -17.62
CA PRO A 35 -5.77 21.03 -16.18
C PRO A 35 -6.16 19.72 -15.50
N TYR A 36 -5.33 19.24 -14.56
CA TYR A 36 -5.58 18.07 -13.74
C TYR A 36 -5.11 18.29 -12.30
N THR A 37 -5.50 17.39 -11.43
CA THR A 37 -5.15 17.41 -10.01
C THR A 37 -4.55 16.07 -9.61
N ASN A 38 -3.36 16.10 -9.02
CA ASN A 38 -2.78 14.95 -8.33
C ASN A 38 -3.55 14.67 -7.04
N ARG A 39 -3.74 13.40 -6.68
CA ARG A 39 -4.48 13.00 -5.48
C ARG A 39 -3.69 12.00 -4.66
N ILE A 40 -3.81 12.10 -3.34
CA ILE A 40 -3.35 11.08 -2.41
C ILE A 40 -4.57 10.69 -1.56
N ILE A 41 -4.93 9.42 -1.62
CA ILE A 41 -6.17 8.91 -1.03
C ILE A 41 -5.81 7.92 0.07
N PHE A 42 -6.37 8.12 1.25
CA PHE A 42 -6.29 7.18 2.36
C PHE A 42 -7.61 6.45 2.54
N CYS A 43 -7.55 5.18 2.84
CA CYS A 43 -8.72 4.38 3.20
C CYS A 43 -8.35 3.14 4.01
N GLN A 44 -9.37 2.47 4.52
CA GLN A 44 -9.29 1.11 5.02
C GLN A 44 -10.28 0.25 4.23
N HIS A 45 -10.06 -1.05 4.20
CA HIS A 45 -10.96 -2.00 3.56
C HIS A 45 -11.54 -3.00 4.57
N PRO A 46 -12.74 -3.55 4.34
CA PRO A 46 -13.11 -4.84 4.89
C PRO A 46 -12.10 -5.91 4.49
N HIS A 47 -12.19 -7.09 5.08
CA HIS A 47 -11.26 -8.18 4.79
C HIS A 47 -11.24 -8.53 3.31
N VAL A 48 -10.11 -8.33 2.66
CA VAL A 48 -9.94 -8.61 1.23
C VAL A 48 -8.51 -9.04 0.90
N TYR A 49 -8.41 -9.99 -0.01
CA TYR A 49 -7.15 -10.39 -0.63
C TYR A 49 -7.09 -9.85 -2.05
N THR A 50 -5.94 -9.35 -2.45
CA THR A 50 -5.70 -8.90 -3.83
C THR A 50 -4.55 -9.66 -4.44
N LEU A 51 -4.80 -10.29 -5.59
CA LEU A 51 -3.82 -11.01 -6.38
C LEU A 51 -3.32 -10.11 -7.51
N GLY A 52 -2.06 -9.68 -7.42
CA GLY A 52 -1.43 -8.81 -8.42
C GLY A 52 -1.04 -9.55 -9.70
N LYS A 53 -0.42 -8.83 -10.65
CA LYS A 53 -0.06 -9.36 -11.97
C LYS A 53 0.86 -10.59 -11.94
N HIS A 54 1.71 -10.70 -10.95
CA HIS A 54 2.66 -11.81 -10.80
C HIS A 54 2.16 -12.87 -9.81
N GLY A 55 0.95 -12.69 -9.29
CA GLY A 55 0.36 -13.56 -8.30
C GLY A 55 -0.11 -14.88 -8.89
N LYS A 56 0.14 -15.95 -8.15
CA LYS A 56 -0.37 -17.29 -8.48
C LYS A 56 -1.59 -17.59 -7.63
N ALA A 57 -2.66 -18.09 -8.24
CA ALA A 57 -3.87 -18.49 -7.50
C ALA A 57 -3.58 -19.48 -6.37
N ALA A 58 -2.54 -20.33 -6.53
CA ALA A 58 -2.09 -21.27 -5.51
C ALA A 58 -1.54 -20.62 -4.24
N ASN A 59 -1.22 -19.31 -4.29
CA ASN A 59 -0.78 -18.54 -3.12
C ASN A 59 -1.94 -18.14 -2.19
N MET A 60 -3.19 -18.32 -2.62
CA MET A 60 -4.39 -18.27 -1.76
C MET A 60 -4.66 -19.67 -1.19
N LEU A 61 -4.51 -19.84 0.11
CA LEU A 61 -4.63 -21.14 0.75
C LEU A 61 -6.08 -21.53 1.07
N LEU A 62 -7.00 -20.55 1.02
CA LEU A 62 -8.42 -20.77 1.30
C LEU A 62 -9.20 -20.98 0.00
N ASN A 63 -10.16 -21.91 0.06
CA ASN A 63 -11.16 -22.03 -0.99
C ASN A 63 -12.29 -20.99 -0.84
N PRO A 64 -13.19 -20.81 -1.84
CA PRO A 64 -14.25 -19.79 -1.78
C PRO A 64 -15.18 -19.89 -0.57
N LYS A 65 -15.50 -21.10 -0.11
CA LYS A 65 -16.36 -21.31 1.08
C LYS A 65 -15.66 -20.86 2.36
N GLN A 66 -14.35 -21.10 2.46
CA GLN A 66 -13.55 -20.68 3.60
C GLN A 66 -13.38 -19.16 3.62
N LEU A 67 -13.17 -18.53 2.45
CA LEU A 67 -13.14 -17.06 2.34
C LEU A 67 -14.46 -16.44 2.83
N GLN A 68 -15.60 -16.99 2.39
CA GLN A 68 -16.91 -16.54 2.85
C GLN A 68 -17.09 -16.70 4.37
N ALA A 69 -16.59 -17.79 4.95
CA ALA A 69 -16.69 -18.06 6.39
C ALA A 69 -15.91 -17.05 7.25
N ILE A 70 -14.86 -16.43 6.71
CA ILE A 70 -14.08 -15.37 7.37
C ILE A 70 -14.46 -13.97 6.87
N HIS A 71 -15.56 -13.84 6.12
CA HIS A 71 -16.04 -12.59 5.55
C HIS A 71 -14.99 -11.85 4.70
N ALA A 72 -14.17 -12.58 3.96
CA ALA A 72 -13.14 -12.02 3.11
C ALA A 72 -13.45 -12.23 1.61
N GLU A 73 -13.09 -11.24 0.80
CA GLU A 73 -13.18 -11.28 -0.64
C GLU A 73 -11.80 -11.56 -1.28
N LEU A 74 -11.79 -11.96 -2.54
CA LEU A 74 -10.57 -12.12 -3.34
C LEU A 74 -10.76 -11.43 -4.69
N PHE A 75 -9.86 -10.51 -5.05
CA PHE A 75 -9.83 -9.84 -6.34
C PHE A 75 -8.52 -10.12 -7.07
N GLN A 76 -8.61 -10.36 -8.37
CA GLN A 76 -7.45 -10.30 -9.26
C GLN A 76 -7.35 -8.88 -9.80
N VAL A 77 -6.17 -8.26 -9.63
CA VAL A 77 -5.96 -6.84 -9.89
C VAL A 77 -4.71 -6.62 -10.73
N ASP A 78 -4.55 -5.41 -11.25
CA ASP A 78 -3.50 -5.06 -12.21
C ASP A 78 -2.29 -4.32 -11.59
N ARG A 79 -2.20 -4.25 -10.24
CA ARG A 79 -0.98 -3.77 -9.57
C ARG A 79 0.19 -4.74 -9.72
N GLY A 80 1.40 -4.22 -9.56
CA GLY A 80 2.58 -5.07 -9.42
C GLY A 80 2.55 -5.95 -8.16
N GLY A 81 3.41 -6.96 -8.13
CA GLY A 81 3.54 -7.90 -7.02
C GLY A 81 2.60 -9.09 -7.10
N ASP A 82 2.58 -9.86 -6.02
CA ASP A 82 1.83 -11.11 -5.83
C ASP A 82 0.57 -10.86 -4.97
N ILE A 83 0.16 -11.86 -4.18
CA ILE A 83 -0.98 -11.77 -3.28
C ILE A 83 -0.63 -10.93 -2.05
N THR A 84 -1.61 -10.15 -1.57
CA THR A 84 -1.56 -9.49 -0.26
C THR A 84 -2.94 -9.46 0.37
N TYR A 85 -3.00 -9.04 1.63
CA TYR A 85 -4.22 -8.87 2.41
C TYR A 85 -4.41 -7.40 2.77
N HIS A 86 -5.67 -6.96 2.76
CA HIS A 86 -6.12 -5.69 3.33
C HIS A 86 -7.26 -5.94 4.31
N GLY A 87 -7.30 -5.15 5.39
CA GLY A 87 -8.34 -5.27 6.40
C GLY A 87 -8.38 -4.08 7.36
N PRO A 88 -9.35 -4.05 8.29
CA PRO A 88 -9.43 -3.03 9.32
C PRO A 88 -8.13 -2.91 10.12
N GLY A 89 -7.80 -1.67 10.51
CA GLY A 89 -6.55 -1.38 11.21
C GLY A 89 -5.31 -1.28 10.30
N GLN A 90 -5.49 -1.38 8.97
CA GLN A 90 -4.44 -1.16 7.98
C GLN A 90 -4.73 0.14 7.23
N TRP A 91 -3.80 1.09 7.21
CA TRP A 91 -3.90 2.23 6.30
C TRP A 91 -3.45 1.84 4.90
N VAL A 92 -4.37 1.99 3.97
CA VAL A 92 -4.09 1.88 2.53
C VAL A 92 -4.01 3.30 1.98
N CYS A 93 -2.94 3.57 1.25
CA CYS A 93 -2.72 4.86 0.60
C CYS A 93 -2.59 4.65 -0.91
N TYR A 94 -3.42 5.37 -1.66
CA TYR A 94 -3.48 5.35 -3.12
C TYR A 94 -3.06 6.70 -3.69
N PRO A 95 -1.77 6.93 -3.98
CA PRO A 95 -1.34 8.14 -4.67
C PRO A 95 -1.64 8.00 -6.18
N ILE A 96 -2.52 8.85 -6.69
CA ILE A 96 -2.83 9.01 -8.12
C ILE A 96 -2.14 10.29 -8.57
N LEU A 97 -0.91 10.14 -9.08
CA LEU A 97 0.02 11.22 -9.34
C LEU A 97 0.55 11.13 -10.78
N ASN A 98 0.72 12.28 -11.43
CA ASN A 98 1.62 12.38 -12.57
C ASN A 98 3.06 12.54 -12.05
N LEU A 99 3.88 11.53 -12.18
CA LEU A 99 5.26 11.52 -11.67
C LEU A 99 6.17 12.55 -12.33
N GLU A 100 5.85 12.99 -13.55
CA GLU A 100 6.61 14.03 -14.23
C GLU A 100 6.51 15.39 -13.51
N ASP A 101 5.39 15.67 -12.81
CA ASP A 101 5.24 16.89 -12.02
C ASP A 101 6.21 16.96 -10.83
N PHE A 102 6.83 15.84 -10.49
CA PHE A 102 7.76 15.66 -9.37
C PHE A 102 9.15 15.22 -9.83
N HIS A 103 9.41 15.20 -11.14
CA HIS A 103 10.67 14.72 -11.73
C HIS A 103 11.06 13.30 -11.30
N LEU A 104 10.06 12.42 -11.06
CA LEU A 104 10.25 11.07 -10.56
C LEU A 104 10.06 10.02 -11.66
N GLY A 105 10.96 9.04 -11.70
CA GLY A 105 10.69 7.74 -12.31
C GLY A 105 9.94 6.82 -11.35
N LEU A 106 9.47 5.68 -11.85
CA LEU A 106 8.70 4.73 -11.04
C LEU A 106 9.50 4.15 -9.87
N LYS A 107 10.81 3.95 -10.06
CA LYS A 107 11.69 3.41 -9.03
C LYS A 107 11.90 4.42 -7.90
N GLU A 108 12.20 5.65 -8.24
CA GLU A 108 12.38 6.76 -7.31
C GLU A 108 11.09 7.02 -6.51
N TYR A 109 9.94 6.96 -7.18
CA TYR A 109 8.63 7.06 -6.53
C TYR A 109 8.38 5.94 -5.50
N LEU A 110 8.69 4.68 -5.84
CA LEU A 110 8.58 3.59 -4.87
C LEU A 110 9.53 3.79 -3.68
N HIS A 111 10.77 4.23 -3.93
CA HIS A 111 11.72 4.57 -2.87
C HIS A 111 11.22 5.71 -1.98
N LEU A 112 10.55 6.71 -2.55
CA LEU A 112 9.93 7.80 -1.80
C LEU A 112 8.82 7.29 -0.86
N LEU A 113 7.95 6.42 -1.35
CA LEU A 113 6.91 5.83 -0.52
C LEU A 113 7.48 4.96 0.61
N GLU A 114 8.52 4.17 0.31
CA GLU A 114 9.23 3.38 1.33
C GLU A 114 9.86 4.31 2.38
N GLU A 115 10.51 5.41 1.95
CA GLU A 115 11.11 6.38 2.84
C GLU A 115 10.09 7.01 3.78
N ALA A 116 8.92 7.41 3.26
CA ALA A 116 7.85 7.97 4.09
C ALA A 116 7.44 6.98 5.20
N VAL A 117 7.25 5.70 4.86
CA VAL A 117 6.89 4.67 5.86
C VAL A 117 8.03 4.40 6.84
N ILE A 118 9.29 4.37 6.39
CA ILE A 118 10.46 4.22 7.27
C ILE A 118 10.49 5.36 8.29
N ARG A 119 10.30 6.61 7.85
CA ARG A 119 10.24 7.76 8.76
C ARG A 119 9.05 7.71 9.70
N VAL A 120 7.88 7.20 9.25
CA VAL A 120 6.76 6.92 10.17
C VAL A 120 7.19 5.94 11.27
N CYS A 121 7.80 4.80 10.92
CA CYS A 121 8.29 3.83 11.89
C CYS A 121 9.28 4.45 12.89
N GLN A 122 10.19 5.29 12.42
CA GLN A 122 11.17 5.99 13.26
C GLN A 122 10.51 6.90 14.31
N THR A 123 9.37 7.54 14.01
CA THR A 123 8.65 8.35 15.01
C THR A 123 8.11 7.54 16.19
N TYR A 124 7.98 6.23 16.00
CA TYR A 124 7.59 5.26 17.03
C TYR A 124 8.79 4.50 17.63
N GLY A 125 10.02 4.89 17.30
CA GLY A 125 11.23 4.22 17.78
C GLY A 125 11.46 2.83 17.15
N ILE A 126 10.83 2.55 16.00
CA ILE A 126 10.95 1.29 15.28
C ILE A 126 11.97 1.45 14.14
N GLU A 127 13.01 0.62 14.14
CA GLU A 127 13.98 0.55 13.05
C GLU A 127 13.38 -0.24 11.89
N ALA A 128 13.21 0.43 10.75
CA ALA A 128 12.68 -0.14 9.53
C ALA A 128 13.59 0.16 8.35
N ASP A 129 13.62 -0.72 7.36
CA ASP A 129 14.49 -0.59 6.19
C ASP A 129 13.86 -1.25 4.96
N ARG A 130 14.57 -1.15 3.85
CA ARG A 130 14.29 -1.79 2.57
C ARG A 130 15.02 -3.13 2.47
N VAL A 131 14.41 -4.08 1.75
CA VAL A 131 15.06 -5.34 1.38
C VAL A 131 15.34 -5.32 -0.12
N HIS A 132 16.59 -5.55 -0.51
CA HIS A 132 16.95 -5.59 -1.92
C HIS A 132 16.11 -6.63 -2.70
N GLY A 133 15.47 -6.19 -3.77
CA GLY A 133 14.61 -7.04 -4.62
C GLY A 133 13.23 -7.36 -4.05
N ALA A 134 12.85 -6.79 -2.89
CA ALA A 134 11.55 -7.02 -2.25
C ALA A 134 10.89 -5.69 -1.83
N THR A 135 10.13 -5.10 -2.75
CA THR A 135 9.42 -3.83 -2.53
C THR A 135 8.57 -3.85 -1.25
N GLY A 136 8.59 -2.72 -0.53
CA GLY A 136 7.91 -2.53 0.74
C GLY A 136 8.88 -2.23 1.88
N VAL A 137 8.36 -2.08 3.09
CA VAL A 137 9.14 -1.74 4.27
C VAL A 137 9.17 -2.92 5.24
N TRP A 138 10.35 -3.17 5.78
CA TRP A 138 10.66 -4.36 6.55
C TRP A 138 11.37 -4.02 7.86
N LEU A 139 11.26 -4.91 8.83
CA LEU A 139 11.96 -4.85 10.10
C LEU A 139 12.92 -6.03 10.22
N ALA A 140 13.98 -5.86 11.04
CA ALA A 140 15.00 -6.87 11.29
C ALA A 140 15.59 -7.46 10.00
N THR A 141 15.86 -6.61 9.03
CA THR A 141 16.35 -6.99 7.69
C THR A 141 17.65 -7.78 7.77
N GLY A 142 17.78 -8.82 6.94
CA GLY A 142 18.96 -9.69 6.92
C GLY A 142 19.06 -10.66 8.10
N THR A 143 18.04 -10.78 8.93
CA THR A 143 17.97 -11.73 10.06
C THR A 143 16.84 -12.75 9.89
N PRO A 144 16.85 -13.86 10.64
CA PRO A 144 15.74 -14.81 10.66
C PRO A 144 14.40 -14.20 11.14
N GLY A 145 14.45 -13.03 11.80
CA GLY A 145 13.26 -12.29 12.26
C GLY A 145 12.74 -11.26 11.25
N GLU A 146 13.22 -11.29 10.01
CA GLU A 146 12.80 -10.35 8.96
C GLU A 146 11.28 -10.43 8.72
N ARG A 147 10.61 -9.27 8.81
CA ARG A 147 9.16 -9.19 8.70
C ARG A 147 8.71 -7.88 8.06
N LYS A 148 7.69 -7.98 7.23
CA LYS A 148 7.15 -6.85 6.47
C LYS A 148 6.11 -6.09 7.29
N ILE A 149 6.28 -4.77 7.41
CA ILE A 149 5.29 -3.88 8.04
C ILE A 149 4.43 -3.16 7.01
N CYS A 150 4.94 -2.92 5.82
CA CYS A 150 4.21 -2.25 4.74
C CYS A 150 4.41 -2.98 3.42
N ALA A 151 3.30 -3.38 2.80
CA ALA A 151 3.29 -3.91 1.45
C ALA A 151 3.10 -2.77 0.44
N MET A 152 3.73 -2.90 -0.74
CA MET A 152 3.60 -1.93 -1.82
C MET A 152 3.41 -2.64 -3.15
N GLY A 153 2.52 -2.11 -3.96
CA GLY A 153 2.30 -2.56 -5.32
C GLY A 153 1.56 -1.51 -6.11
N VAL A 154 2.17 -1.02 -7.17
CA VAL A 154 1.64 0.07 -7.99
C VAL A 154 1.41 -0.38 -9.43
N ARG A 155 0.57 0.37 -10.14
CA ARG A 155 0.48 0.38 -11.59
C ARG A 155 0.84 1.78 -12.05
N SER A 156 1.57 1.88 -13.17
CA SER A 156 1.83 3.15 -13.84
C SER A 156 1.57 3.04 -15.34
N SER A 157 1.00 4.11 -15.90
CA SER A 157 0.86 4.31 -17.35
C SER A 157 0.99 5.81 -17.62
N HIS A 158 1.74 6.17 -18.68
CA HIS A 158 2.01 7.58 -19.03
C HIS A 158 2.55 8.39 -17.85
N PHE A 159 3.37 7.78 -16.98
CA PHE A 159 3.86 8.35 -15.73
C PHE A 159 2.78 8.69 -14.68
N VAL A 160 1.54 8.31 -14.91
CA VAL A 160 0.48 8.39 -13.90
C VAL A 160 0.44 7.11 -13.09
N THR A 161 0.24 7.21 -11.78
CA THR A 161 0.23 6.08 -10.83
C THR A 161 -1.15 5.77 -10.32
N MET A 162 -1.39 4.52 -9.94
CA MET A 162 -2.52 4.07 -9.13
C MET A 162 -2.13 2.88 -8.25
N HIS A 163 -3.01 2.44 -7.36
CA HIS A 163 -2.69 1.60 -6.21
C HIS A 163 -1.67 2.29 -5.30
N GLY A 164 -0.83 1.60 -4.56
CA GLY A 164 0.11 2.26 -3.68
C GLY A 164 0.66 1.36 -2.58
N LEU A 165 0.44 1.75 -1.33
CA LEU A 165 0.97 1.08 -0.15
C LEU A 165 -0.12 0.68 0.83
N ALA A 166 0.20 -0.31 1.66
CA ALA A 166 -0.64 -0.81 2.74
C ALA A 166 0.22 -0.98 4.00
N LEU A 167 0.07 -0.05 4.95
CA LEU A 167 0.80 0.00 6.22
C LEU A 167 -0.01 -0.69 7.32
N ASN A 168 0.53 -1.74 7.89
CA ASN A 168 -0.07 -2.43 9.02
C ASN A 168 0.08 -1.59 10.30
N VAL A 169 -1.01 -1.04 10.81
CA VAL A 169 -1.04 -0.27 12.06
C VAL A 169 -1.55 -1.15 13.21
N ASN A 170 -2.86 -1.41 13.24
CA ASN A 170 -3.54 -2.30 14.20
C ASN A 170 -4.16 -3.52 13.49
N THR A 171 -3.54 -3.94 12.41
CA THR A 171 -4.04 -4.98 11.50
C THR A 171 -4.06 -6.35 12.18
N ASP A 172 -5.15 -7.10 12.02
CA ASP A 172 -5.18 -8.50 12.44
C ASP A 172 -4.28 -9.35 11.54
N LEU A 173 -3.09 -9.63 12.01
CA LEU A 173 -2.05 -10.34 11.25
C LEU A 173 -2.39 -11.82 10.99
N ARG A 174 -3.39 -12.40 11.67
CA ARG A 174 -3.82 -13.79 11.45
C ARG A 174 -4.27 -14.02 10.00
N TYR A 175 -4.84 -13.01 9.36
CA TYR A 175 -5.28 -13.10 7.97
C TYR A 175 -4.14 -13.33 6.98
N PHE A 176 -2.91 -12.94 7.30
CA PHE A 176 -1.74 -13.21 6.47
C PHE A 176 -1.34 -14.70 6.48
N SER A 177 -1.76 -15.49 7.48
CA SER A 177 -1.51 -16.94 7.51
C SER A 177 -2.30 -17.72 6.44
N TYR A 178 -3.27 -17.10 5.79
CA TYR A 178 -4.07 -17.70 4.73
C TYR A 178 -3.50 -17.47 3.32
N ILE A 179 -2.33 -16.87 3.21
CA ILE A 179 -1.66 -16.62 1.93
C ILE A 179 -0.17 -16.97 2.00
N HIS A 180 0.42 -17.26 0.83
CA HIS A 180 1.86 -17.35 0.65
C HIS A 180 2.34 -16.21 -0.26
N PRO A 181 2.63 -15.01 0.28
CA PRO A 181 3.01 -13.87 -0.54
C PRO A 181 4.41 -14.07 -1.14
N CYS A 182 4.54 -13.92 -2.46
CA CYS A 182 5.81 -13.90 -3.20
C CYS A 182 6.72 -15.11 -3.01
N GLY A 183 6.19 -16.25 -2.57
CA GLY A 183 7.01 -17.45 -2.28
C GLY A 183 7.95 -17.29 -1.09
N PHE A 184 7.86 -16.18 -0.33
CA PHE A 184 8.57 -16.01 0.94
C PHE A 184 7.85 -16.80 2.03
N ILE A 185 8.18 -18.09 2.14
CA ILE A 185 7.64 -18.99 3.19
C ILE A 185 8.27 -18.66 4.55
N ASP A 186 9.47 -18.04 4.54
CA ASP A 186 10.30 -17.82 5.72
C ASP A 186 10.26 -16.38 6.26
N LYS A 187 9.51 -15.47 5.63
CA LYS A 187 9.44 -14.06 6.05
C LYS A 187 8.11 -13.75 6.70
N GLY A 188 8.19 -13.13 7.89
CA GLY A 188 7.01 -12.73 8.66
C GLY A 188 6.32 -11.47 8.15
N VAL A 189 5.18 -11.18 8.78
CA VAL A 189 4.51 -9.88 8.71
C VAL A 189 4.36 -9.32 10.11
N THR A 190 4.34 -7.99 10.23
CA THR A 190 4.15 -7.30 11.50
C THR A 190 3.27 -6.06 11.34
N SER A 191 3.00 -5.36 12.44
CA SER A 191 2.26 -4.12 12.50
C SER A 191 2.85 -3.20 13.57
N LEU A 192 2.53 -1.91 13.55
CA LEU A 192 2.94 -0.99 14.61
C LEU A 192 2.46 -1.50 15.99
N GLN A 193 1.20 -1.94 16.08
CA GLN A 193 0.64 -2.51 17.31
C GLN A 193 1.44 -3.72 17.82
N ALA A 194 1.83 -4.63 16.94
CA ALA A 194 2.58 -5.82 17.32
C ALA A 194 3.98 -5.47 17.86
N GLU A 195 4.66 -4.50 17.25
CA GLU A 195 5.99 -4.04 17.67
C GLU A 195 5.95 -3.29 18.99
N LEU A 196 4.97 -2.40 19.16
CA LEU A 196 4.81 -1.55 20.34
C LEU A 196 4.07 -2.24 21.49
N ARG A 197 3.41 -3.39 21.22
CA ARG A 197 2.55 -4.13 22.14
C ARG A 197 1.41 -3.29 22.72
N GLN A 198 0.92 -2.33 21.97
CA GLN A 198 -0.20 -1.46 22.30
C GLN A 198 -0.88 -0.95 21.04
N GLU A 199 -2.17 -0.65 21.12
CA GLU A 199 -2.91 -0.04 20.03
C GLU A 199 -2.36 1.34 19.71
N VAL A 200 -2.30 1.67 18.42
CA VAL A 200 -1.77 2.94 17.91
C VAL A 200 -2.90 3.76 17.31
N PRO A 201 -3.04 5.06 17.65
CA PRO A 201 -4.07 5.91 17.07
C PRO A 201 -3.95 5.98 15.54
N MET A 202 -4.97 5.47 14.84
CA MET A 202 -4.95 5.34 13.38
C MET A 202 -4.76 6.71 12.68
N ASP A 203 -5.48 7.74 13.13
CA ASP A 203 -5.43 9.06 12.49
C ASP A 203 -4.06 9.72 12.64
N GLU A 204 -3.38 9.57 13.77
CA GLU A 204 -2.02 10.10 13.95
C GLU A 204 -1.03 9.49 12.97
N VAL A 205 -1.17 8.18 12.71
CA VAL A 205 -0.32 7.47 11.72
C VAL A 205 -0.60 7.99 10.31
N ARG A 206 -1.89 8.16 9.95
CA ARG A 206 -2.28 8.72 8.66
C ARG A 206 -1.70 10.12 8.46
N ASP A 207 -1.93 11.01 9.42
CA ASP A 207 -1.52 12.41 9.33
C ASP A 207 0.01 12.52 9.20
N ARG A 208 0.73 11.69 9.93
CA ARG A 208 2.19 11.62 9.82
C ARG A 208 2.64 11.08 8.46
N LEU A 209 2.01 10.02 7.97
CA LEU A 209 2.34 9.45 6.65
C LEU A 209 2.03 10.44 5.53
N GLU A 210 0.88 11.12 5.58
CA GLU A 210 0.48 12.19 4.66
C GLU A 210 1.53 13.30 4.64
N GLN A 211 1.88 13.84 5.81
CA GLN A 211 2.87 14.90 5.94
C GLN A 211 4.20 14.50 5.29
N LEU A 212 4.70 13.30 5.60
CA LEU A 212 5.98 12.83 5.10
C LEU A 212 5.97 12.59 3.57
N ILE A 213 4.89 12.05 3.02
CA ILE A 213 4.77 11.91 1.56
C ILE A 213 4.79 13.30 0.89
N LEU A 214 4.05 14.27 1.43
CA LEU A 214 4.01 15.63 0.87
C LEU A 214 5.36 16.35 0.99
N GLU A 215 6.08 16.17 2.10
CA GLU A 215 7.43 16.72 2.28
C GLU A 215 8.39 16.15 1.24
N LEU A 216 8.45 14.84 1.11
CA LEU A 216 9.32 14.15 0.16
C LEU A 216 8.99 14.51 -1.30
N LEU A 217 7.71 14.63 -1.67
CA LEU A 217 7.32 15.08 -3.01
C LEU A 217 7.73 16.53 -3.29
N LYS A 218 7.78 17.40 -2.29
CA LYS A 218 8.26 18.78 -2.44
C LYS A 218 9.77 18.86 -2.62
N GLU A 219 10.52 17.94 -2.04
CA GLU A 219 11.98 17.88 -2.17
C GLU A 219 12.42 17.48 -3.59
N THR A 220 11.53 16.88 -4.38
CA THR A 220 11.82 16.42 -5.75
C THR A 220 11.26 17.33 -6.86
N ALA A 221 10.38 18.28 -6.52
CA ALA A 221 9.67 19.15 -7.47
C ALA A 221 10.46 20.39 -7.90
#